data_99a91a110fbf44bb1c4cd5bddaddc507
#
_entry.id   99a91a110fbf44bb1c4cd5bddaddc507
#
_cell.length_a   1.000
_cell.length_b   1.000
_cell.length_c   1.000
_cell.angle_alpha   90.00
_cell.angle_beta   90.00
_cell.angle_gamma   90.00
#
_symmetry.space_group_name_H-M   'P 1'
#
loop_
_entity.id
_entity.type
_entity.pdbx_description
1 polymer ?
#
loop_
_entity_poly.entity_id
_entity_poly.type
_entity_poly.pdbx_seq_one_letter_code
_entity_poly.pdbx_strand_id
1 'polypeptide(L)'
;MIQEERETVERIKAAAHRQIWVTFRKEGIHRYPAAATDPMLCTAGEYDVSFLASPHRHIFHFRVSIDVFHNDRDIEFIQFKRWLESLYNGSNTVLALDYKSCEMIADDLYIHK
;
A
#
# COMPACT_ATOMS: atom_id res chain seq x y z
N MET A 1 7.05 -40.31 6.35
CA MET A 1 7.29 -39.52 5.12
C MET A 1 8.48 -40.13 4.39
N ILE A 2 8.35 -40.45 3.14
CA ILE A 2 9.44 -40.95 2.30
C ILE A 2 10.35 -39.76 1.90
N GLN A 3 11.56 -40.08 1.45
CA GLN A 3 12.56 -39.07 1.11
C GLN A 3 12.10 -38.08 0.03
N GLU A 4 11.46 -38.57 -1.01
CA GLU A 4 10.93 -37.74 -2.10
C GLU A 4 9.89 -36.73 -1.61
N GLU A 5 8.99 -37.17 -0.74
CA GLU A 5 7.95 -36.30 -0.18
C GLU A 5 8.59 -35.21 0.69
N ARG A 6 9.60 -35.57 1.46
CA ARG A 6 10.32 -34.63 2.30
C ARG A 6 11.02 -33.57 1.47
N GLU A 7 11.72 -33.95 0.43
CA GLU A 7 12.41 -33.03 -0.47
C GLU A 7 11.43 -32.09 -1.19
N THR A 8 10.26 -32.61 -1.57
CA THR A 8 9.21 -31.79 -2.18
C THR A 8 8.68 -30.75 -1.20
N VAL A 9 8.41 -31.14 0.04
CA VAL A 9 7.94 -30.24 1.10
C VAL A 9 8.98 -29.17 1.39
N GLU A 10 10.26 -29.53 1.46
CA GLU A 10 11.33 -28.57 1.69
C GLU A 10 11.46 -27.56 0.54
N ARG A 11 11.30 -28.00 -0.70
CA ARG A 11 11.31 -27.09 -1.86
C ARG A 11 10.12 -26.14 -1.85
N ILE A 12 8.94 -26.62 -1.47
CA ILE A 12 7.76 -25.78 -1.33
C ILE A 12 7.98 -24.72 -0.25
N LYS A 13 8.54 -25.11 0.88
CA LYS A 13 8.85 -24.18 1.98
C LYS A 13 9.88 -23.14 1.57
N ALA A 14 10.91 -23.53 0.83
CA ALA A 14 11.94 -22.61 0.37
C ALA A 14 11.41 -21.64 -0.70
N ALA A 15 10.50 -22.11 -1.56
CA ALA A 15 9.91 -21.29 -2.60
C ALA A 15 8.75 -20.43 -2.10
N ALA A 16 8.07 -20.85 -1.04
CA ALA A 16 6.91 -20.14 -0.49
C ALA A 16 7.38 -18.92 0.31
N HIS A 17 6.90 -17.76 -0.10
CA HIS A 17 7.11 -16.55 0.67
C HIS A 17 6.25 -16.61 1.92
N ARG A 18 6.89 -16.48 3.09
CA ARG A 18 6.18 -16.28 4.34
C ARG A 18 6.08 -14.80 4.57
N GLN A 19 4.86 -14.33 4.61
CA GLN A 19 4.60 -12.91 4.77
C GLN A 19 3.59 -12.69 5.88
N ILE A 20 3.76 -11.61 6.59
CA ILE A 20 2.69 -11.02 7.37
C ILE A 20 2.23 -9.75 6.67
N TRP A 21 1.01 -9.35 6.89
CA TRP A 21 0.51 -8.09 6.37
C TRP A 21 -0.32 -7.38 7.43
N VAL A 22 -0.30 -6.07 7.34
CA VAL A 22 -1.08 -5.20 8.22
C VAL A 22 -1.83 -4.20 7.37
N THR A 23 -2.93 -3.71 7.90
CA THR A 23 -3.71 -2.65 7.27
C THR A 23 -3.77 -1.46 8.20
N PHE A 24 -3.75 -0.28 7.61
CA PHE A 24 -4.02 0.95 8.33
C PHE A 24 -4.62 1.95 7.36
N ARG A 25 -5.09 3.06 7.86
CA ARG A 25 -5.71 4.10 7.04
C ARG A 25 -5.29 5.47 7.52
N LYS A 26 -5.20 6.40 6.56
CA LYS A 26 -4.88 7.81 6.81
C LYS A 26 -5.76 8.68 5.94
N GLU A 27 -6.23 9.80 6.48
CA GLU A 27 -6.86 10.83 5.67
C GLU A 27 -5.80 11.61 4.91
N GLY A 28 -6.11 11.95 3.66
CA GLY A 28 -5.22 12.76 2.85
C GLY A 28 -5.98 13.56 1.81
N ILE A 29 -5.33 14.57 1.28
CA ILE A 29 -5.84 15.40 0.20
C ILE A 29 -4.87 15.26 -0.96
N HIS A 30 -5.40 14.90 -2.13
CA HIS A 30 -4.64 14.87 -3.36
C HIS A 30 -5.48 15.30 -4.54
N ARG A 31 -4.86 15.43 -5.70
CA ARG A 31 -5.52 15.77 -6.95
C ARG A 31 -4.86 14.98 -8.09
N TYR A 32 -5.62 14.85 -9.16
CA TYR A 32 -5.14 14.19 -10.37
C TYR A 32 -5.28 15.15 -11.56
N PRO A 33 -4.26 15.99 -11.82
CA PRO A 33 -4.38 17.06 -12.83
C PRO A 33 -4.75 16.56 -14.23
N ALA A 34 -4.23 15.40 -14.65
CA ALA A 34 -4.52 14.84 -15.95
C ALA A 34 -6.00 14.51 -16.18
N ALA A 35 -6.77 14.35 -15.11
CA ALA A 35 -8.19 14.04 -15.21
C ALA A 35 -8.99 15.14 -15.91
N ALA A 36 -8.50 16.38 -15.93
CA ALA A 36 -9.14 17.49 -16.61
C ALA A 36 -8.84 17.55 -18.11
N THR A 37 -7.77 16.91 -18.56
CA THR A 37 -7.26 17.04 -19.94
C THR A 37 -7.22 15.74 -20.72
N ASP A 38 -7.14 14.59 -20.04
CA ASP A 38 -7.11 13.28 -20.69
C ASP A 38 -8.50 12.94 -21.22
N PRO A 39 -8.68 12.72 -22.54
CA PRO A 39 -9.99 12.41 -23.11
C PRO A 39 -10.61 11.12 -22.57
N MET A 40 -9.82 10.21 -22.05
CA MET A 40 -10.31 8.97 -21.45
C MET A 40 -10.93 9.21 -20.08
N LEU A 41 -10.58 10.31 -19.43
CA LEU A 41 -11.01 10.65 -18.07
C LEU A 41 -12.01 11.81 -18.08
N CYS A 42 -11.80 12.79 -18.96
CA CYS A 42 -12.70 13.94 -19.15
C CYS A 42 -13.63 13.65 -20.30
N THR A 43 -14.63 12.80 -20.07
CA THR A 43 -15.49 12.27 -21.14
C THR A 43 -16.81 13.03 -21.29
N ALA A 44 -17.16 13.86 -20.32
CA ALA A 44 -18.47 14.55 -20.22
C ALA A 44 -19.67 13.60 -20.21
N GLY A 45 -19.45 12.34 -19.91
CA GLY A 45 -20.50 11.30 -19.86
C GLY A 45 -20.52 10.56 -18.54
N GLU A 46 -21.07 9.35 -18.58
CA GLU A 46 -21.24 8.51 -17.37
C GLU A 46 -19.91 8.16 -16.70
N TYR A 47 -18.86 8.02 -17.48
CA TYR A 47 -17.55 7.63 -16.98
C TYR A 47 -16.60 8.82 -16.77
N ASP A 48 -17.14 10.03 -16.80
CA ASP A 48 -16.33 11.23 -16.58
C ASP A 48 -15.83 11.29 -15.14
N VAL A 49 -14.52 11.46 -15.00
CA VAL A 49 -13.86 11.60 -13.70
C VAL A 49 -13.01 12.87 -13.63
N SER A 50 -13.35 13.87 -14.45
CA SER A 50 -12.61 15.14 -14.48
C SER A 50 -12.55 15.86 -13.14
N PHE A 51 -13.50 15.60 -12.24
CA PHE A 51 -13.52 16.16 -10.90
C PHE A 51 -12.29 15.77 -10.07
N LEU A 52 -11.60 14.69 -10.43
CA LEU A 52 -10.39 14.25 -9.76
C LEU A 52 -9.22 15.23 -9.93
N ALA A 53 -9.31 16.15 -10.90
CA ALA A 53 -8.31 17.19 -11.09
C ALA A 53 -8.31 18.22 -9.96
N SER A 54 -9.43 18.38 -9.26
CA SER A 54 -9.53 19.27 -8.10
C SER A 54 -9.04 18.57 -6.84
N PRO A 55 -8.45 19.32 -5.90
CA PRO A 55 -8.07 18.73 -4.61
C PRO A 55 -9.30 18.08 -3.95
N HIS A 56 -9.13 16.85 -3.52
CA HIS A 56 -10.20 16.12 -2.85
C HIS A 56 -9.63 15.32 -1.69
N ARG A 57 -10.44 15.23 -0.65
CA ARG A 57 -10.08 14.50 0.56
C ARG A 57 -10.65 13.09 0.45
N HIS A 58 -9.84 12.09 0.83
CA HIS A 58 -10.38 10.80 1.13
C HIS A 58 -9.52 10.00 2.10
N ILE A 59 -10.05 8.86 2.53
CA ILE A 59 -9.34 7.97 3.42
C ILE A 59 -8.57 6.98 2.56
N PHE A 60 -7.25 7.01 2.71
CA PHE A 60 -6.36 6.08 2.03
C PHE A 60 -6.20 4.83 2.88
N HIS A 61 -6.50 3.69 2.29
CA HIS A 61 -6.35 2.40 2.93
C HIS A 61 -5.03 1.78 2.47
N PHE A 62 -4.22 1.40 3.44
CA PHE A 62 -2.91 0.80 3.19
C PHE A 62 -2.94 -0.66 3.59
N ARG A 63 -2.36 -1.49 2.75
CA ARG A 63 -2.05 -2.87 3.08
C ARG A 63 -0.57 -3.08 2.79
N VAL A 64 0.19 -3.43 3.81
CA VAL A 64 1.62 -3.63 3.68
C VAL A 64 1.95 -5.05 4.08
N SER A 65 2.60 -5.77 3.16
CA SER A 65 3.09 -7.12 3.39
C SER A 65 4.59 -7.09 3.54
N ILE A 66 5.11 -7.90 4.44
CA ILE A 66 6.55 -8.01 4.67
C ILE A 66 6.94 -9.48 4.80
N ASP A 67 8.07 -9.83 4.24
CA ASP A 67 8.62 -11.17 4.36
C ASP A 67 9.09 -11.43 5.79
N VAL A 68 8.84 -12.64 6.26
CA VAL A 68 9.34 -13.10 7.55
C VAL A 68 10.11 -14.41 7.34
N PHE A 69 11.11 -14.64 8.18
CA PHE A 69 12.05 -15.73 8.01
C PHE A 69 11.83 -16.90 8.96
N HIS A 70 11.04 -16.70 10.00
CA HIS A 70 10.62 -17.77 10.89
C HIS A 70 9.20 -17.52 11.38
N ASN A 71 8.63 -18.53 12.04
CA ASN A 71 7.21 -18.52 12.39
C ASN A 71 6.90 -18.07 13.81
N ASP A 72 7.90 -17.60 14.56
CA ASP A 72 7.70 -17.15 15.93
C ASP A 72 8.04 -15.66 16.07
N ARG A 73 7.14 -14.82 15.58
CA ARG A 73 7.20 -13.36 15.72
C ARG A 73 8.54 -12.76 15.28
N ASP A 74 9.04 -13.16 14.11
CA ASP A 74 10.19 -12.52 13.48
C ASP A 74 9.95 -11.00 13.44
N ILE A 75 8.72 -10.61 13.09
CA ILE A 75 8.26 -9.24 13.17
C ILE A 75 6.93 -9.25 13.91
N GLU A 76 6.83 -8.48 14.99
CA GLU A 76 5.60 -8.36 15.73
C GLU A 76 4.67 -7.39 14.97
N PHE A 77 3.49 -7.87 14.57
CA PHE A 77 2.65 -7.14 13.61
C PHE A 77 2.03 -5.84 14.17
N ILE A 78 1.74 -5.77 15.47
CA ILE A 78 1.22 -4.54 16.09
C ILE A 78 2.30 -3.47 16.10
N GLN A 79 3.52 -3.84 16.46
CA GLN A 79 4.66 -2.96 16.45
C GLN A 79 4.98 -2.48 15.03
N PHE A 80 4.92 -3.38 14.07
CA PHE A 80 5.11 -3.07 12.65
C PHE A 80 4.06 -2.07 12.15
N LYS A 81 2.80 -2.30 12.47
CA LYS A 81 1.71 -1.39 12.11
C LYS A 81 1.93 0.01 12.72
N ARG A 82 2.31 0.08 13.99
CA ARG A 82 2.58 1.35 14.66
C ARG A 82 3.75 2.10 14.02
N TRP A 83 4.78 1.36 13.63
CA TRP A 83 5.91 1.96 12.93
C TRP A 83 5.49 2.52 11.56
N LEU A 84 4.71 1.76 10.78
CA LEU A 84 4.21 2.23 9.49
C LEU A 84 3.34 3.48 9.64
N GLU A 85 2.44 3.48 10.61
CA GLU A 85 1.59 4.64 10.88
C GLU A 85 2.44 5.86 11.25
N SER A 86 3.54 5.67 11.97
CA SER A 86 4.43 6.76 12.38
C SER A 86 5.12 7.45 11.20
N LEU A 87 5.29 6.77 10.07
CA LEU A 87 5.87 7.36 8.86
C LEU A 87 4.98 8.47 8.28
N TYR A 88 3.70 8.45 8.63
CA TYR A 88 2.71 9.43 8.17
C TYR A 88 2.24 10.36 9.29
N ASN A 89 2.87 10.29 10.45
CA ASN A 89 2.56 11.20 11.56
C ASN A 89 3.34 12.49 11.36
N GLY A 90 2.65 13.51 10.90
CA GLY A 90 3.18 14.86 10.85
C GLY A 90 2.47 15.73 11.88
N SER A 91 2.70 17.04 11.81
CA SER A 91 1.99 18.02 12.61
C SER A 91 0.51 18.12 12.25
N ASN A 92 0.12 17.57 11.09
CA ASN A 92 -1.25 17.55 10.60
C ASN A 92 -1.81 16.13 10.61
N THR A 93 -3.09 16.02 10.98
CA THR A 93 -3.82 14.74 10.93
C THR A 93 -4.21 14.36 9.51
N VAL A 94 -4.16 15.29 8.57
CA VAL A 94 -4.51 15.09 7.17
C VAL A 94 -3.26 15.24 6.32
N LEU A 95 -2.95 14.24 5.52
CA LEU A 95 -1.74 14.23 4.67
C LEU A 95 -1.92 15.15 3.47
N ALA A 96 -0.93 15.98 3.20
CA ALA A 96 -0.88 16.80 1.98
C ALA A 96 -0.12 16.01 0.91
N LEU A 97 -0.85 15.34 0.04
CA LEU A 97 -0.29 14.42 -0.96
C LEU A 97 -0.15 15.06 -2.35
N ASP A 98 -0.66 16.27 -2.52
CA ASP A 98 -0.63 17.05 -3.76
C ASP A 98 -1.10 16.21 -4.95
N TYR A 99 -0.25 15.99 -5.96
CA TYR A 99 -0.58 15.24 -7.16
C TYR A 99 -0.31 13.74 -7.04
N LYS A 100 0.08 13.25 -5.89
CA LYS A 100 0.47 11.84 -5.74
C LYS A 100 -0.72 10.90 -5.94
N SER A 101 -0.55 9.96 -6.85
CA SER A 101 -1.47 8.85 -7.04
C SER A 101 -1.27 7.80 -5.96
N CYS A 102 -2.21 6.86 -5.87
CA CYS A 102 -2.04 5.73 -4.96
C CYS A 102 -0.77 4.93 -5.28
N GLU A 103 -0.44 4.80 -6.56
CA GLU A 103 0.76 4.10 -7.01
C GLU A 103 2.03 4.82 -6.54
N MET A 104 2.08 6.13 -6.63
CA MET A 104 3.22 6.93 -6.15
C MET A 104 3.36 6.85 -4.64
N ILE A 105 2.25 6.86 -3.92
CA ILE A 105 2.25 6.71 -2.46
C ILE A 105 2.79 5.33 -2.07
N ALA A 106 2.37 4.29 -2.78
CA ALA A 106 2.85 2.93 -2.55
C ALA A 106 4.35 2.80 -2.83
N ASP A 107 4.83 3.42 -3.91
CA ASP A 107 6.25 3.43 -4.26
C ASP A 107 7.09 4.14 -3.19
N ASP A 108 6.63 5.28 -2.72
CA ASP A 108 7.29 6.03 -1.65
C ASP A 108 7.44 5.17 -0.39
N LEU A 109 6.39 4.47 -0.02
CA LEU A 109 6.41 3.59 1.14
C LEU A 109 7.37 2.41 0.95
N TYR A 110 7.39 1.84 -0.25
CA TYR A 110 8.27 0.74 -0.59
C TYR A 110 9.76 1.13 -0.46
N ILE A 111 10.11 2.33 -0.91
CA ILE A 111 11.48 2.84 -0.84
C ILE A 111 11.93 3.07 0.60
N HIS A 112 11.03 3.43 1.49
CA HIS A 112 11.34 3.69 2.90
C HIS A 112 11.57 2.42 3.73
N LYS A 113 11.41 1.26 3.14
CA LYS A 113 11.79 0.02 3.81
C LYS A 113 13.29 -0.13 3.80
#